data_0773c11a52a98b5e000109e574728e6c
#
_entry.id   0773c11a52a98b5e000109e574728e6c
#
_cell.length_a   1.000
_cell.length_b   1.000
_cell.length_c   1.000
_cell.angle_alpha   90.00
_cell.angle_beta   90.00
_cell.angle_gamma   90.00
#
_symmetry.space_group_name_H-M   'P 1'
#
loop_
_entity.id
_entity.type
_entity.pdbx_description
1 polymer ?
#
loop_
_entity_poly.entity_id
_entity_poly.type
_entity_poly.pdbx_seq_one_letter_code
_entity_poly.pdbx_strand_id
1 'polypeptide(L)'
;MLAAGLHYESDESRRVAANTGMAFAVVYAVLIFLVYFAQTTSVRLGGLNEQAQSILDFQRGGLMFNYDLLGYGMMALSTFFLGLSVRGDSREDRWMRALLVIHGLFFFSCFIMPMTGAFAGLSDGRASSGGAAALVAWCAYFLPVGVLAYRHFGREN
;
A
#
# COMPACT_ATOMS: atom_id res chain seq x y z
N MET A 1 7.50 -10.67 0.03
CA MET A 1 7.70 -11.86 0.87
C MET A 1 6.44 -12.21 1.66
N LEU A 2 5.85 -11.32 2.50
CA LEU A 2 4.63 -11.61 3.26
C LEU A 2 3.50 -12.19 2.38
N ALA A 3 3.15 -11.50 1.30
CA ALA A 3 2.09 -11.92 0.39
C ALA A 3 2.36 -13.31 -0.22
N ALA A 4 3.60 -13.56 -0.64
CA ALA A 4 3.99 -14.85 -1.23
C ALA A 4 3.96 -15.98 -0.18
N GLY A 5 4.40 -15.72 1.06
CA GLY A 5 4.34 -16.68 2.15
C GLY A 5 2.90 -17.08 2.47
N LEU A 6 2.04 -16.10 2.74
CA LEU A 6 0.63 -16.36 3.04
C LEU A 6 -0.12 -17.04 1.88
N HIS A 7 0.25 -16.71 0.64
CA HIS A 7 -0.29 -17.40 -0.53
C HIS A 7 0.17 -18.86 -0.58
N TYR A 8 1.44 -19.13 -0.32
CA TYR A 8 1.99 -20.48 -0.33
C TYR A 8 1.36 -21.39 0.72
N GLU A 9 1.10 -20.87 1.93
CA GLU A 9 0.50 -21.61 3.04
C GLU A 9 -1.03 -21.77 2.93
N SER A 10 -1.67 -21.05 1.97
CA SER A 10 -3.13 -21.07 1.87
C SER A 10 -3.66 -22.41 1.40
N ASP A 11 -4.65 -22.96 2.13
CA ASP A 11 -5.41 -24.14 1.73
C ASP A 11 -6.44 -23.84 0.63
N GLU A 12 -7.10 -24.86 0.08
CA GLU A 12 -8.08 -24.70 -1.00
C GLU A 12 -9.22 -23.75 -0.63
N SER A 13 -9.68 -23.77 0.61
CA SER A 13 -10.80 -22.93 1.07
C SER A 13 -10.47 -21.44 1.09
N ARG A 14 -9.18 -21.08 1.21
CA ARG A 14 -8.68 -19.72 1.32
C ARG A 14 -7.88 -19.25 0.11
N ARG A 15 -7.62 -20.16 -0.84
CA ARG A 15 -6.80 -19.91 -2.03
C ARG A 15 -7.32 -18.73 -2.88
N VAL A 16 -8.64 -18.59 -2.98
CA VAL A 16 -9.24 -17.47 -3.73
C VAL A 16 -8.85 -16.14 -3.08
N ALA A 17 -8.96 -16.02 -1.75
CA ALA A 17 -8.56 -14.81 -1.04
C ALA A 17 -7.05 -14.54 -1.18
N ALA A 18 -6.21 -15.58 -1.03
CA ALA A 18 -4.76 -15.46 -1.19
C ALA A 18 -4.37 -15.00 -2.62
N ASN A 19 -4.96 -15.60 -3.66
CA ASN A 19 -4.74 -15.20 -5.05
C ASN A 19 -5.17 -13.76 -5.30
N THR A 20 -6.34 -13.37 -4.80
CA THR A 20 -6.86 -12.00 -4.92
C THR A 20 -5.92 -11.00 -4.23
N GLY A 21 -5.47 -11.33 -3.01
CA GLY A 21 -4.50 -10.49 -2.28
C GLY A 21 -3.18 -10.35 -3.02
N MET A 22 -2.68 -11.46 -3.62
CA MET A 22 -1.46 -11.43 -4.44
C MET A 22 -1.64 -10.57 -5.70
N ALA A 23 -2.78 -10.68 -6.39
CA ALA A 23 -3.07 -9.87 -7.57
C ALA A 23 -3.04 -8.38 -7.25
N PHE A 24 -3.68 -7.96 -6.15
CA PHE A 24 -3.62 -6.57 -5.69
C PHE A 24 -2.21 -6.14 -5.26
N ALA A 25 -1.40 -7.04 -4.68
CA ALA A 25 -0.01 -6.75 -4.36
C ALA A 25 0.83 -6.44 -5.61
N VAL A 26 0.59 -7.14 -6.71
CA VAL A 26 1.26 -6.88 -7.99
C VAL A 26 0.82 -5.53 -8.56
N VAL A 27 -0.48 -5.23 -8.56
CA VAL A 27 -1.00 -3.93 -9.03
C VAL A 27 -0.42 -2.79 -8.20
N TYR A 28 -0.39 -2.93 -6.86
CA TYR A 28 0.28 -1.99 -5.97
C TYR A 28 1.74 -1.76 -6.37
N ALA A 29 2.52 -2.83 -6.53
CA ALA A 29 3.93 -2.73 -6.88
C ALA A 29 4.13 -1.98 -8.20
N VAL A 30 3.33 -2.29 -9.24
CA VAL A 30 3.41 -1.60 -10.54
C VAL A 30 3.14 -0.12 -10.41
N LEU A 31 2.07 0.29 -9.69
CA LEU A 31 1.73 1.70 -9.52
C LEU A 31 2.80 2.47 -8.76
N ILE A 32 3.30 1.90 -7.66
CA ILE A 32 4.34 2.53 -6.84
C ILE A 32 5.65 2.66 -7.62
N PHE A 33 6.10 1.61 -8.32
CA PHE A 33 7.29 1.69 -9.15
C PHE A 33 7.15 2.72 -10.26
N LEU A 34 6.00 2.83 -10.91
CA LEU A 34 5.72 3.82 -11.92
C LEU A 34 5.87 5.24 -11.36
N VAL A 35 5.25 5.52 -10.21
CA VAL A 35 5.34 6.83 -9.56
C VAL A 35 6.79 7.14 -9.17
N TYR A 36 7.45 6.27 -8.40
CA TYR A 36 8.82 6.52 -7.94
C TYR A 36 9.83 6.58 -9.08
N PHE A 37 9.64 5.79 -10.14
CA PHE A 37 10.50 5.87 -11.31
C PHE A 37 10.37 7.24 -12.00
N ALA A 38 9.16 7.76 -12.17
CA ALA A 38 8.95 9.11 -12.72
C ALA A 38 9.61 10.19 -11.84
N GLN A 39 9.51 10.11 -10.51
CA GLN A 39 10.13 11.07 -9.59
C GLN A 39 11.66 11.03 -9.66
N THR A 40 12.23 9.82 -9.69
CA THR A 40 13.70 9.64 -9.66
C THR A 40 14.37 9.86 -11.01
N THR A 41 13.61 9.90 -12.10
CA THR A 41 14.09 10.13 -13.47
C THR A 41 13.61 11.48 -14.00
N SER A 42 12.45 11.53 -14.62
CA SER A 42 11.97 12.71 -15.37
C SER A 42 11.86 13.96 -14.51
N VAL A 43 11.33 13.86 -13.30
CA VAL A 43 11.17 15.02 -12.39
C VAL A 43 12.53 15.47 -11.85
N ARG A 44 13.33 14.53 -11.33
CA ARG A 44 14.62 14.83 -10.71
C ARG A 44 15.63 15.43 -11.69
N LEU A 45 15.67 14.93 -12.93
CA LEU A 45 16.66 15.39 -13.93
C LEU A 45 16.35 16.79 -14.48
N GLY A 46 15.15 17.29 -14.25
CA GLY A 46 14.73 18.61 -14.72
C GLY A 46 14.44 18.65 -16.23
N GLY A 47 14.29 19.86 -16.76
CA GLY A 47 13.98 20.07 -18.19
C GLY A 47 12.49 19.93 -18.54
N LEU A 48 11.64 19.60 -17.58
CA LEU A 48 10.20 19.58 -17.78
C LEU A 48 9.64 21.00 -17.79
N ASN A 49 8.74 21.29 -18.73
CA ASN A 49 7.97 22.52 -18.70
C ASN A 49 6.96 22.49 -17.53
N GLU A 50 6.37 23.64 -17.21
CA GLU A 50 5.51 23.81 -16.05
C GLU A 50 4.26 22.89 -16.12
N GLN A 51 3.71 22.69 -17.31
CA GLN A 51 2.57 21.79 -17.52
C GLN A 51 2.94 20.33 -17.25
N ALA A 52 4.09 19.86 -17.73
CA ALA A 52 4.58 18.51 -17.46
C ALA A 52 4.92 18.32 -15.97
N GLN A 53 5.50 19.33 -15.33
CA GLN A 53 5.74 19.29 -13.89
C GLN A 53 4.43 19.19 -13.08
N SER A 54 3.39 19.94 -13.45
CA SER A 54 2.10 19.88 -12.75
C SER A 54 1.45 18.47 -12.81
N ILE A 55 1.76 17.69 -13.84
CA ILE A 55 1.24 16.33 -14.00
C ILE A 55 2.15 15.30 -13.32
N LEU A 56 3.47 15.42 -13.51
CA LEU A 56 4.44 14.38 -13.15
C LEU A 56 5.02 14.55 -11.76
N ASP A 57 5.13 15.78 -11.24
CA ASP A 57 5.70 16.00 -9.92
C ASP A 57 4.71 15.64 -8.82
N PHE A 58 5.05 14.62 -8.05
CA PHE A 58 4.28 14.15 -6.89
C PHE A 58 3.97 15.29 -5.91
N GLN A 59 4.92 16.20 -5.68
CA GLN A 59 4.77 17.27 -4.68
C GLN A 59 3.70 18.30 -5.06
N ARG A 60 3.32 18.36 -6.33
CA ARG A 60 2.28 19.27 -6.83
C ARG A 60 0.85 18.74 -6.68
N GLY A 61 0.67 17.55 -6.10
CA GLY A 61 -0.66 16.96 -5.88
C GLY A 61 -1.40 16.56 -7.16
N GLY A 62 -0.67 16.41 -8.28
CA GLY A 62 -1.22 16.10 -9.60
C GLY A 62 -1.47 14.60 -9.81
N LEU A 63 -1.39 14.16 -11.07
CA LEU A 63 -1.71 12.80 -11.47
C LEU A 63 -0.84 11.74 -10.76
N MET A 64 0.46 11.99 -10.61
CA MET A 64 1.36 11.04 -9.95
C MET A 64 1.05 10.88 -8.46
N PHE A 65 0.64 11.96 -7.77
CA PHE A 65 0.15 11.87 -6.40
C PHE A 65 -1.11 10.99 -6.29
N ASN A 66 -2.05 11.15 -7.23
CA ASN A 66 -3.26 10.34 -7.26
C ASN A 66 -2.97 8.85 -7.57
N TYR A 67 -2.00 8.56 -8.43
CA TYR A 67 -1.55 7.19 -8.69
C TYR A 67 -0.85 6.57 -7.48
N ASP A 68 -0.11 7.35 -6.71
CA ASP A 68 0.48 6.89 -5.44
C ASP A 68 -0.61 6.51 -4.43
N LEU A 69 -1.61 7.36 -4.26
CA LEU A 69 -2.77 7.06 -3.41
C LEU A 69 -3.53 5.81 -3.88
N LEU A 70 -3.77 5.69 -5.20
CA LEU A 70 -4.38 4.48 -5.76
C LEU A 70 -3.54 3.24 -5.46
N GLY A 71 -2.21 3.34 -5.58
CA GLY A 71 -1.28 2.27 -5.22
C GLY A 71 -1.48 1.84 -3.77
N TYR A 72 -1.46 2.77 -2.82
CA TYR A 72 -1.72 2.46 -1.40
C TYR A 72 -3.12 1.89 -1.16
N GLY A 73 -4.13 2.30 -1.92
CA GLY A 73 -5.43 1.66 -1.92
C GLY A 73 -5.38 0.20 -2.37
N MET A 74 -4.61 -0.11 -3.42
CA MET A 74 -4.39 -1.51 -3.85
C MET A 74 -3.63 -2.32 -2.80
N MET A 75 -2.67 -1.71 -2.10
CA MET A 75 -2.00 -2.35 -0.95
C MET A 75 -3.00 -2.68 0.17
N ALA A 76 -3.93 -1.78 0.46
CA ALA A 76 -4.96 -2.00 1.47
C ALA A 76 -5.88 -3.17 1.09
N LEU A 77 -6.32 -3.26 -0.17
CA LEU A 77 -7.07 -4.42 -0.66
C LEU A 77 -6.23 -5.71 -0.61
N SER A 78 -4.96 -5.65 -1.00
CA SER A 78 -4.06 -6.78 -0.90
C SER A 78 -3.99 -7.33 0.52
N THR A 79 -3.70 -6.47 1.48
CA THR A 79 -3.61 -6.89 2.90
C THR A 79 -4.93 -7.40 3.46
N PHE A 80 -6.05 -6.80 3.06
CA PHE A 80 -7.38 -7.29 3.43
C PHE A 80 -7.58 -8.75 3.01
N PHE A 81 -7.39 -9.05 1.74
CA PHE A 81 -7.58 -10.40 1.23
C PHE A 81 -6.53 -11.39 1.76
N LEU A 82 -5.29 -10.95 1.94
CA LEU A 82 -4.25 -11.77 2.59
C LEU A 82 -4.61 -12.02 4.07
N GLY A 83 -5.19 -11.05 4.76
CA GLY A 83 -5.68 -11.24 6.13
C GLY A 83 -6.75 -12.32 6.21
N LEU A 84 -7.65 -12.41 5.22
CA LEU A 84 -8.64 -13.49 5.13
C LEU A 84 -8.01 -14.86 4.86
N SER A 85 -6.82 -14.90 4.26
CA SER A 85 -6.12 -16.18 3.97
C SER A 85 -5.24 -16.68 5.10
N VAL A 86 -4.96 -15.87 6.14
CA VAL A 86 -4.12 -16.27 7.28
C VAL A 86 -4.65 -17.52 7.94
N ARG A 87 -3.79 -18.54 8.10
CA ARG A 87 -4.06 -19.79 8.81
C ARG A 87 -3.65 -19.68 10.28
N GLY A 88 -4.07 -20.67 11.05
CA GLY A 88 -3.75 -20.78 12.47
C GLY A 88 -4.76 -20.08 13.36
N ASP A 89 -4.84 -20.61 14.60
CA ASP A 89 -5.77 -20.15 15.65
C ASP A 89 -5.03 -19.61 16.87
N SER A 90 -3.70 -19.46 16.77
CA SER A 90 -2.93 -18.85 17.84
C SER A 90 -3.36 -17.39 18.06
N ARG A 91 -3.07 -16.88 19.25
CA ARG A 91 -3.35 -15.45 19.55
C ARG A 91 -2.65 -14.53 18.56
N GLU A 92 -1.44 -14.90 18.15
CA GLU A 92 -0.62 -14.12 17.22
C GLU A 92 -1.22 -14.13 15.81
N ASP A 93 -1.70 -15.28 15.33
CA ASP A 93 -2.34 -15.40 14.02
C ASP A 93 -3.63 -14.59 13.94
N ARG A 94 -4.41 -14.60 15.02
CA ARG A 94 -5.62 -13.77 15.13
C ARG A 94 -5.32 -12.28 15.08
N TRP A 95 -4.26 -11.84 15.76
CA TRP A 95 -3.83 -10.43 15.71
C TRP A 95 -3.30 -10.05 14.34
N MET A 96 -2.48 -10.88 13.70
CA MET A 96 -1.99 -10.65 12.35
C MET A 96 -3.16 -10.54 11.37
N ARG A 97 -4.09 -11.48 11.41
CA ARG A 97 -5.33 -11.45 10.61
C ARG A 97 -6.10 -10.16 10.82
N ALA A 98 -6.35 -9.79 12.08
CA ALA A 98 -7.10 -8.58 12.41
C ALA A 98 -6.42 -7.31 11.87
N LEU A 99 -5.12 -7.16 12.09
CA LEU A 99 -4.37 -6.01 11.57
C LEU A 99 -4.43 -5.95 10.04
N LEU A 100 -4.19 -7.05 9.34
CA LEU A 100 -4.24 -7.09 7.88
C LEU A 100 -5.64 -6.72 7.35
N VAL A 101 -6.70 -7.24 7.97
CA VAL A 101 -8.10 -6.94 7.57
C VAL A 101 -8.45 -5.49 7.87
N ILE A 102 -8.10 -4.97 9.06
CA ILE A 102 -8.37 -3.58 9.43
C ILE A 102 -7.64 -2.61 8.49
N HIS A 103 -6.43 -2.93 8.06
CA HIS A 103 -5.70 -2.12 7.09
C HIS A 103 -6.49 -1.94 5.77
N GLY A 104 -7.32 -2.91 5.40
CA GLY A 104 -8.20 -2.80 4.24
C GLY A 104 -9.12 -1.58 4.23
N LEU A 105 -9.47 -1.04 5.40
CA LEU A 105 -10.26 0.18 5.51
C LEU A 105 -9.58 1.41 4.91
N PHE A 106 -8.25 1.42 4.83
CA PHE A 106 -7.49 2.49 4.18
C PHE A 106 -7.81 2.61 2.68
N PHE A 107 -8.31 1.55 2.05
CA PHE A 107 -8.77 1.63 0.66
C PHE A 107 -9.77 2.77 0.46
N PHE A 108 -10.74 2.90 1.36
CA PHE A 108 -11.76 3.95 1.24
C PHE A 108 -11.15 5.34 1.33
N SER A 109 -10.20 5.57 2.22
CA SER A 109 -9.53 6.87 2.31
C SER A 109 -8.67 7.16 1.09
N CYS A 110 -7.88 6.19 0.61
CA CYS A 110 -7.02 6.36 -0.55
C CYS A 110 -7.79 6.54 -1.86
N PHE A 111 -9.02 5.99 -1.96
CA PHE A 111 -9.82 6.04 -3.17
C PHE A 111 -10.83 7.19 -3.16
N ILE A 112 -11.54 7.40 -2.05
CA ILE A 112 -12.63 8.39 -1.98
C ILE A 112 -12.09 9.81 -1.75
N MET A 113 -11.08 9.99 -0.88
CA MET A 113 -10.58 11.34 -0.56
C MET A 113 -10.07 12.11 -1.79
N PRO A 114 -9.31 11.53 -2.72
CA PRO A 114 -8.94 12.23 -3.95
C PRO A 114 -10.15 12.67 -4.77
N MET A 115 -11.21 11.84 -4.82
CA MET A 115 -12.43 12.15 -5.57
C MET A 115 -13.22 13.32 -4.98
N THR A 116 -13.10 13.59 -3.69
CA THR A 116 -13.73 14.73 -3.03
C THR A 116 -12.96 16.04 -3.17
N GLY A 117 -11.79 16.01 -3.82
CA GLY A 117 -10.89 17.17 -3.90
C GLY A 117 -10.18 17.51 -2.57
N ALA A 118 -10.18 16.61 -1.59
CA ALA A 118 -9.57 16.83 -0.29
C ALA A 118 -8.08 17.23 -0.36
N PHE A 119 -7.42 16.91 -1.46
CA PHE A 119 -6.00 17.19 -1.71
C PHE A 119 -5.76 18.34 -2.70
N ALA A 120 -6.81 18.98 -3.22
CA ALA A 120 -6.69 20.02 -4.25
C ALA A 120 -5.92 21.28 -3.79
N GLY A 121 -5.71 21.49 -2.48
CA GLY A 121 -4.97 22.61 -1.92
C GLY A 121 -3.54 22.29 -1.48
N LEU A 122 -3.01 21.10 -1.80
CA LEU A 122 -1.67 20.67 -1.34
C LEU A 122 -0.52 21.12 -2.24
N SER A 123 -0.77 22.02 -3.20
CA SER A 123 0.20 22.43 -4.22
C SER A 123 1.48 23.13 -3.72
N ASP A 124 1.58 23.51 -2.45
CA ASP A 124 2.67 24.33 -1.91
C ASP A 124 3.67 23.57 -1.02
N GLY A 125 4.11 22.39 -1.44
CA GLY A 125 5.09 21.60 -0.66
C GLY A 125 4.50 20.86 0.55
N ARG A 126 3.22 21.05 0.84
CA ARG A 126 2.51 20.34 1.93
C ARG A 126 2.28 18.86 1.64
N ALA A 127 2.24 18.48 0.37
CA ALA A 127 2.16 17.08 -0.04
C ALA A 127 3.34 16.26 0.50
N SER A 128 4.53 16.84 0.52
CA SER A 128 5.75 16.22 1.04
C SER A 128 5.68 15.94 2.55
N SER A 129 5.23 16.89 3.36
CA SER A 129 5.11 16.70 4.82
C SER A 129 3.99 15.72 5.18
N GLY A 130 2.85 15.78 4.49
CA GLY A 130 1.76 14.83 4.65
C GLY A 130 2.15 13.41 4.24
N GLY A 131 2.87 13.27 3.14
CA GLY A 131 3.42 12.00 2.69
C GLY A 131 4.40 11.38 3.68
N ALA A 132 5.32 12.17 4.23
CA ALA A 132 6.26 11.71 5.26
C ALA A 132 5.54 11.25 6.52
N ALA A 133 4.55 12.00 7.00
CA ALA A 133 3.75 11.61 8.16
C ALA A 133 2.97 10.30 7.91
N ALA A 134 2.39 10.14 6.72
CA ALA A 134 1.72 8.91 6.32
C ALA A 134 2.69 7.71 6.31
N LEU A 135 3.89 7.88 5.74
CA LEU A 135 4.92 6.83 5.74
C LEU A 135 5.32 6.41 7.16
N VAL A 136 5.53 7.36 8.07
CA VAL A 136 5.83 7.06 9.48
C VAL A 136 4.68 6.27 10.12
N ALA A 137 3.43 6.71 9.90
CA ALA A 137 2.25 6.00 10.41
C ALA A 137 2.16 4.57 9.86
N TRP A 138 2.42 4.36 8.57
CA TRP A 138 2.46 3.02 7.97
C TRP A 138 3.61 2.16 8.50
N CYS A 139 4.81 2.72 8.66
CA CYS A 139 5.92 1.99 9.27
C CYS A 139 5.57 1.53 10.68
N ALA A 140 4.98 2.41 11.51
CA ALA A 140 4.51 2.06 12.85
C ALA A 140 3.41 0.98 12.82
N TYR A 141 2.49 1.05 11.86
CA TYR A 141 1.44 0.05 11.68
C TYR A 141 1.96 -1.31 11.24
N PHE A 142 2.88 -1.34 10.28
CA PHE A 142 3.40 -2.60 9.74
C PHE A 142 4.50 -3.24 10.58
N LEU A 143 5.07 -2.51 11.55
CA LEU A 143 6.04 -3.09 12.48
C LEU A 143 5.47 -4.30 13.26
N PRO A 144 4.33 -4.20 13.96
CA PRO A 144 3.71 -5.35 14.61
C PRO A 144 3.30 -6.44 13.62
N VAL A 145 2.82 -6.09 12.43
CA VAL A 145 2.49 -7.08 11.38
C VAL A 145 3.74 -7.88 10.99
N GLY A 146 4.88 -7.20 10.80
CA GLY A 146 6.15 -7.85 10.49
C GLY A 146 6.63 -8.81 11.57
N VAL A 147 6.53 -8.39 12.85
CA VAL A 147 6.88 -9.24 14.00
C VAL A 147 5.97 -10.47 14.09
N LEU A 148 4.66 -10.28 13.91
CA LEU A 148 3.69 -11.38 13.94
C LEU A 148 3.90 -12.35 12.78
N ALA A 149 4.17 -11.83 11.57
CA ALA A 149 4.49 -12.64 10.40
C ALA A 149 5.78 -13.47 10.60
N TYR A 150 6.82 -12.84 11.15
CA TYR A 150 8.07 -13.56 11.48
C TYR A 150 7.82 -14.72 12.43
N ARG A 151 7.02 -14.51 13.48
CA ARG A 151 6.66 -15.56 14.43
C ARG A 151 5.75 -16.64 13.84
N HIS A 152 4.85 -16.25 12.94
CA HIS A 152 3.95 -17.18 12.25
C HIS A 152 4.76 -18.16 11.38
N PHE A 153 5.57 -17.66 10.46
CA PHE A 153 6.40 -18.50 9.58
C PHE A 153 7.53 -19.23 10.31
N GLY A 154 8.00 -18.71 11.44
CA GLY A 154 9.03 -19.37 12.26
C GLY A 154 8.54 -20.60 13.04
N ARG A 155 7.23 -20.82 13.15
CA ARG A 155 6.65 -22.01 13.82
C ARG A 155 6.43 -23.18 12.87
N GLU A 156 6.40 -22.93 11.58
CA GLU A 156 6.18 -23.96 10.56
C GLU A 156 7.49 -24.59 10.04
N ASN A 157 8.64 -24.06 10.46
CA ASN A 157 9.96 -24.64 10.22
C ASN A 157 10.50 -25.36 11.45
#